data_c4737283e2ac0362d80184279e9ab334
#
_entry.id   c4737283e2ac0362d80184279e9ab334
#
_cell.length_a   1.000
_cell.length_b   1.000
_cell.length_c   1.000
_cell.angle_alpha   90.00
_cell.angle_beta   90.00
_cell.angle_gamma   90.00
#
_symmetry.space_group_name_H-M   'P 1'
#
loop_
_entity.id
_entity.type
_entity.pdbx_description
1 polymer ?
#
loop_
_entity_poly.entity_id
_entity_poly.type
_entity_poly.pdbx_seq_one_letter_code
_entity_poly.pdbx_strand_id
1 'polypeptide(L)'
;MQPDSFATWTPRPERQAADVTIRPGQPGDVEACVRLVAALGAGPEAQWRDTLTRTVHDGRDRALFVAEAAGEVAGYGRVVLFRPDPATPGTAPPGWYLLGLVVDPAWRRRGIGEALTTARMAWVAERADRIYYFTAHENRVSQELHQRLGFVPLPGTWAPPGGSPEDGQRQRFYCAPLTQNG
;
A
#
# COMPACT_ATOMS: atom_id res chain seq x y z
N MET A 1 9.91 12.72 0.07
CA MET A 1 8.50 12.84 -0.36
C MET A 1 8.00 14.19 0.11
N GLN A 2 7.52 15.05 -0.80
CA GLN A 2 7.03 16.40 -0.47
C GLN A 2 5.74 16.28 0.36
N PRO A 3 5.49 17.13 1.36
CA PRO A 3 4.26 17.10 2.16
C PRO A 3 2.97 17.23 1.34
N ASP A 4 3.02 17.83 0.16
CA ASP A 4 1.88 18.00 -0.75
C ASP A 4 1.51 16.72 -1.52
N SER A 5 2.27 15.63 -1.38
CA SER A 5 1.97 14.34 -2.05
C SER A 5 0.83 13.55 -1.38
N PHE A 6 0.43 13.91 -0.17
CA PHE A 6 -0.68 13.26 0.52
C PHE A 6 -2.03 13.86 0.09
N ALA A 7 -3.05 13.01 0.00
CA ALA A 7 -4.40 13.49 -0.24
C ALA A 7 -4.85 14.37 0.92
N THR A 8 -5.40 15.56 0.64
CA THR A 8 -5.97 16.43 1.66
C THR A 8 -7.15 15.74 2.34
N TRP A 9 -7.12 15.70 3.67
CA TRP A 9 -8.23 15.14 4.42
C TRP A 9 -9.44 16.07 4.32
N THR A 10 -10.57 15.52 3.93
CA THR A 10 -11.87 16.21 3.94
C THR A 10 -12.93 15.25 4.48
N PRO A 11 -13.92 15.72 5.28
CA PRO A 11 -15.03 14.91 5.69
C PRO A 11 -15.72 14.25 4.48
N ARG A 12 -16.17 13.02 4.63
CA ARG A 12 -16.72 12.20 3.56
C ARG A 12 -18.11 12.72 3.13
N PRO A 13 -18.31 13.24 1.91
CA PRO A 13 -19.62 13.16 1.29
C PRO A 13 -19.82 11.71 0.80
N GLU A 14 -20.99 11.16 1.03
CA GLU A 14 -21.42 9.91 0.40
C GLU A 14 -21.33 10.08 -1.12
N ARG A 15 -20.41 9.38 -1.76
CA ARG A 15 -20.35 9.29 -3.21
C ARG A 15 -20.59 7.86 -3.63
N GLN A 16 -21.50 7.70 -4.61
CA GLN A 16 -21.78 6.45 -5.29
C GLN A 16 -20.52 5.66 -5.59
N ALA A 17 -20.55 4.37 -5.26
CA ALA A 17 -19.51 3.43 -5.69
C ALA A 17 -19.40 3.56 -7.23
N ALA A 18 -18.24 3.98 -7.70
CA ALA A 18 -17.92 3.88 -9.11
C ALA A 18 -17.88 2.39 -9.48
N ASP A 19 -18.23 2.05 -10.72
CA ASP A 19 -17.96 0.73 -11.28
C ASP A 19 -16.45 0.53 -11.33
N VAL A 20 -15.89 0.04 -10.23
CA VAL A 20 -14.47 -0.21 -10.02
C VAL A 20 -14.28 -1.68 -9.76
N THR A 21 -13.49 -2.32 -10.58
CA THR A 21 -13.06 -3.70 -10.39
C THR A 21 -11.68 -3.74 -9.76
N ILE A 22 -11.56 -4.46 -8.64
CA ILE A 22 -10.24 -4.75 -8.03
C ILE A 22 -9.80 -6.12 -8.51
N ARG A 23 -8.60 -6.18 -9.08
CA ARG A 23 -8.02 -7.41 -9.60
C ARG A 23 -6.51 -7.50 -9.37
N PRO A 24 -5.92 -8.70 -9.42
CA PRO A 24 -4.47 -8.84 -9.50
C PRO A 24 -3.89 -8.05 -10.68
N GLY A 25 -2.75 -7.40 -10.44
CA GLY A 25 -2.03 -6.68 -11.48
C GLY A 25 -1.35 -7.62 -12.46
N GLN A 26 -1.30 -7.21 -13.71
CA GLN A 26 -0.69 -7.92 -14.81
C GLN A 26 0.50 -7.14 -15.39
N PRO A 27 1.41 -7.76 -16.15
CA PRO A 27 2.54 -7.04 -16.76
C PRO A 27 2.14 -5.81 -17.57
N GLY A 28 0.98 -5.86 -18.26
CA GLY A 28 0.43 -4.73 -19.01
C GLY A 28 0.00 -3.53 -18.17
N ASP A 29 -0.20 -3.70 -16.86
CA ASP A 29 -0.60 -2.61 -15.96
C ASP A 29 0.59 -1.78 -15.47
N VAL A 30 1.82 -2.28 -15.63
CA VAL A 30 3.02 -1.67 -15.02
C VAL A 30 3.18 -0.22 -15.45
N GLU A 31 3.07 0.09 -16.73
CA GLU A 31 3.26 1.46 -17.23
C GLU A 31 2.17 2.42 -16.73
N ALA A 32 0.93 1.96 -16.59
CA ALA A 32 -0.13 2.76 -15.97
C ALA A 32 0.17 3.05 -14.49
N CYS A 33 0.63 2.06 -13.75
CA CYS A 33 1.03 2.22 -12.34
C CYS A 33 2.26 3.15 -12.20
N VAL A 34 3.23 3.08 -13.12
CA VAL A 34 4.40 3.98 -13.15
C VAL A 34 3.94 5.42 -13.34
N ARG A 35 3.04 5.70 -14.29
CA ARG A 35 2.48 7.04 -14.48
C ARG A 35 1.80 7.58 -13.22
N LEU A 36 1.02 6.75 -12.53
CA LEU A 36 0.34 7.16 -11.29
C LEU A 36 1.33 7.54 -10.18
N VAL A 37 2.40 6.79 -9.98
CA VAL A 37 3.39 7.10 -8.93
C VAL A 37 4.30 8.25 -9.33
N ALA A 38 4.64 8.40 -10.61
CA ALA A 38 5.41 9.52 -11.12
C ALA A 38 4.69 10.85 -10.90
N ALA A 39 3.38 10.89 -11.09
CA ALA A 39 2.55 12.06 -10.81
C ALA A 39 2.61 12.53 -9.35
N LEU A 40 3.04 11.67 -8.41
CA LEU A 40 3.26 12.01 -6.99
C LEU A 40 4.68 12.51 -6.70
N GLY A 41 5.56 12.57 -7.68
CA GLY A 41 6.96 12.94 -7.48
C GLY A 41 7.74 11.95 -6.61
N ALA A 42 7.38 10.68 -6.61
CA ALA A 42 7.92 9.66 -5.69
C ALA A 42 9.24 9.03 -6.17
N GLY A 43 10.05 9.76 -6.93
CA GLY A 43 11.37 9.31 -7.40
C GLY A 43 11.40 8.87 -8.86
N PRO A 44 12.52 8.31 -9.35
CA PRO A 44 12.72 8.00 -10.76
C PRO A 44 11.76 6.91 -11.28
N GLU A 45 11.15 7.14 -12.43
CA GLU A 45 10.23 6.19 -13.08
C GLU A 45 10.88 4.83 -13.35
N ALA A 46 12.14 4.80 -13.77
CA ALA A 46 12.87 3.56 -14.04
C ALA A 46 12.92 2.65 -12.81
N GLN A 47 13.16 3.22 -11.63
CA GLN A 47 13.17 2.46 -10.38
C GLN A 47 11.77 1.90 -10.04
N TRP A 48 10.72 2.67 -10.28
CA TRP A 48 9.36 2.20 -10.08
C TRP A 48 8.96 1.14 -11.08
N ARG A 49 9.36 1.28 -12.35
CA ARG A 49 9.14 0.27 -13.39
C ARG A 49 9.75 -1.07 -12.98
N ASP A 50 11.02 -1.09 -12.56
CA ASP A 50 11.69 -2.29 -12.08
C ASP A 50 10.99 -2.89 -10.86
N THR A 51 10.57 -2.06 -9.93
CA THR A 51 9.90 -2.49 -8.71
C THR A 51 8.55 -3.13 -9.00
N LEU A 52 7.74 -2.50 -9.85
CA LEU A 52 6.41 -2.99 -10.22
C LEU A 52 6.49 -4.24 -11.10
N THR A 53 7.44 -4.28 -12.05
CA THR A 53 7.70 -5.45 -12.88
C THR A 53 8.07 -6.66 -12.02
N ARG A 54 9.00 -6.49 -11.08
CA ARG A 54 9.33 -7.57 -10.13
C ARG A 54 8.14 -7.98 -9.28
N THR A 55 7.31 -7.03 -8.86
CA THR A 55 6.13 -7.34 -8.04
C THR A 55 5.11 -8.18 -8.79
N VAL A 56 4.87 -7.89 -10.07
CA VAL A 56 3.91 -8.63 -10.90
C VAL A 56 4.40 -10.06 -11.20
N HIS A 57 5.70 -10.25 -11.40
CA HIS A 57 6.25 -11.56 -11.78
C HIS A 57 6.53 -12.49 -10.60
N ASP A 58 6.65 -11.96 -9.38
CA ASP A 58 7.02 -12.77 -8.21
C ASP A 58 5.87 -13.71 -7.79
N GLY A 59 4.68 -13.18 -7.59
CA GLY A 59 3.47 -13.92 -7.22
C GLY A 59 3.51 -14.69 -5.89
N ARG A 60 4.71 -14.93 -5.33
CA ARG A 60 4.94 -15.69 -4.11
C ARG A 60 5.13 -14.79 -2.88
N ASP A 61 6.11 -13.91 -2.94
CA ASP A 61 6.50 -13.02 -1.84
C ASP A 61 6.03 -11.57 -2.06
N ARG A 62 5.38 -11.33 -3.19
CA ARG A 62 4.84 -10.01 -3.58
C ARG A 62 3.57 -10.18 -4.40
N ALA A 63 2.70 -9.18 -4.30
CA ALA A 63 1.55 -9.08 -5.18
C ALA A 63 1.25 -7.62 -5.50
N LEU A 64 0.80 -7.37 -6.73
CA LEU A 64 0.23 -6.12 -7.18
C LEU A 64 -1.28 -6.29 -7.32
N PHE A 65 -2.03 -5.32 -6.85
CA PHE A 65 -3.47 -5.20 -7.10
C PHE A 65 -3.74 -3.88 -7.78
N VAL A 66 -4.59 -3.89 -8.76
CA VAL A 66 -5.03 -2.69 -9.48
C VAL A 66 -6.53 -2.47 -9.32
N ALA A 67 -6.92 -1.21 -9.30
CA ALA A 67 -8.30 -0.78 -9.42
C ALA A 67 -8.50 -0.32 -10.86
N GLU A 68 -9.37 -1.01 -11.58
CA GLU A 68 -9.78 -0.66 -12.93
C GLU A 68 -11.11 0.05 -12.90
N ALA A 69 -11.19 1.20 -13.55
CA ALA A 69 -12.39 2.00 -13.71
C ALA A 69 -12.46 2.56 -15.12
N ALA A 70 -13.59 2.43 -15.78
CA ALA A 70 -13.79 2.86 -17.17
C ALA A 70 -12.73 2.30 -18.15
N GLY A 71 -12.22 1.08 -17.90
CA GLY A 71 -11.20 0.44 -18.74
C GLY A 71 -9.76 0.93 -18.50
N GLU A 72 -9.53 1.77 -17.50
CA GLU A 72 -8.22 2.31 -17.15
C GLU A 72 -7.81 1.97 -15.71
N VAL A 73 -6.52 1.95 -15.43
CA VAL A 73 -5.99 1.77 -14.08
C VAL A 73 -6.16 3.08 -13.30
N ALA A 74 -7.14 3.11 -12.40
CA ALA A 74 -7.46 4.24 -11.53
C ALA A 74 -6.68 4.24 -10.21
N GLY A 75 -5.98 3.15 -9.89
CA GLY A 75 -5.16 3.05 -8.69
C GLY A 75 -4.51 1.68 -8.55
N TYR A 76 -3.54 1.59 -7.64
CA TYR A 76 -2.90 0.32 -7.33
C TYR A 76 -2.42 0.26 -5.88
N GLY A 77 -2.13 -0.94 -5.43
CA GLY A 77 -1.48 -1.19 -4.16
C GLY A 77 -0.65 -2.48 -4.20
N ARG A 78 0.43 -2.51 -3.44
CA ARG A 78 1.34 -3.66 -3.37
C ARG A 78 1.29 -4.35 -2.03
N VAL A 79 1.63 -5.62 -2.04
CA VAL A 79 1.94 -6.43 -0.85
C VAL A 79 3.34 -7.00 -1.01
N VAL A 80 4.11 -7.01 0.05
CA VAL A 80 5.47 -7.56 0.05
C VAL A 80 5.71 -8.32 1.35
N LEU A 81 6.28 -9.51 1.25
CA LEU A 81 6.80 -10.24 2.39
C LEU A 81 8.19 -9.72 2.73
N PHE A 82 8.31 -9.12 3.89
CA PHE A 82 9.57 -8.61 4.41
C PHE A 82 10.26 -9.64 5.31
N ARG A 83 11.49 -9.95 4.97
CA ARG A 83 12.37 -10.83 5.74
C ARG A 83 13.64 -10.05 6.07
N PRO A 84 13.69 -9.36 7.22
CA PRO A 84 14.91 -8.66 7.63
C PRO A 84 16.05 -9.65 7.89
N ASP A 85 17.27 -9.20 7.71
CA ASP A 85 18.43 -9.92 8.20
C ASP A 85 18.41 -9.91 9.74
N PRO A 86 18.38 -11.08 10.42
CA PRO A 86 18.38 -11.15 11.88
C PRO A 86 19.59 -10.45 12.52
N ALA A 87 20.70 -10.29 11.79
CA ALA A 87 21.90 -9.58 12.26
C ALA A 87 21.76 -8.06 12.22
N THR A 88 20.70 -7.52 11.59
CA THR A 88 20.49 -6.07 11.48
C THR A 88 19.47 -5.61 12.52
N PRO A 89 19.91 -5.02 13.65
CA PRO A 89 18.99 -4.54 14.68
C PRO A 89 18.20 -3.32 14.20
N GLY A 90 17.05 -3.07 14.84
CA GLY A 90 16.23 -1.89 14.57
C GLY A 90 15.45 -1.94 13.26
N THR A 91 15.38 -3.07 12.59
CA THR A 91 14.51 -3.25 11.42
C THR A 91 13.07 -3.57 11.84
N ALA A 92 12.12 -3.24 10.99
CA ALA A 92 10.71 -3.55 11.18
C ALA A 92 10.47 -5.06 11.34
N PRO A 93 9.42 -5.49 12.05
CA PRO A 93 9.12 -6.90 12.22
C PRO A 93 9.02 -7.67 10.89
N PRO A 94 9.46 -8.94 10.85
CA PRO A 94 9.25 -9.78 9.66
C PRO A 94 7.76 -10.01 9.42
N GLY A 95 7.36 -10.12 8.16
CA GLY A 95 5.97 -10.41 7.79
C GLY A 95 5.50 -9.67 6.55
N TRP A 96 4.20 -9.74 6.30
CA TRP A 96 3.58 -9.11 5.14
C TRP A 96 3.29 -7.63 5.37
N TYR A 97 3.67 -6.81 4.41
CA TYR A 97 3.49 -5.36 4.45
C TYR A 97 2.65 -4.84 3.29
N LEU A 98 1.68 -4.00 3.61
CA LEU A 98 1.01 -3.16 2.61
C LEU A 98 1.92 -2.01 2.23
N LEU A 99 2.25 -1.91 0.95
CA LEU A 99 3.12 -0.86 0.42
C LEU A 99 2.46 -0.16 -0.78
N GLY A 100 2.77 1.12 -0.95
CA GLY A 100 2.51 1.86 -2.18
C GLY A 100 1.04 1.87 -2.61
N LEU A 101 0.13 2.34 -1.75
CA LEU A 101 -1.26 2.59 -2.15
C LEU A 101 -1.33 3.94 -2.89
N VAL A 102 -1.65 3.89 -4.17
CA VAL A 102 -1.79 5.07 -5.04
C VAL A 102 -3.16 5.03 -5.71
N VAL A 103 -3.88 6.14 -5.64
CA VAL A 103 -5.15 6.34 -6.34
C VAL A 103 -5.07 7.64 -7.12
N ASP A 104 -5.43 7.59 -8.40
CA ASP A 104 -5.50 8.75 -9.26
C ASP A 104 -6.36 9.86 -8.61
N PRO A 105 -5.89 11.12 -8.56
CA PRO A 105 -6.65 12.23 -7.99
C PRO A 105 -8.09 12.34 -8.49
N ALA A 106 -8.33 12.08 -9.79
CA ALA A 106 -9.67 12.12 -10.39
C ALA A 106 -10.61 11.02 -9.84
N TRP A 107 -10.04 9.94 -9.30
CA TRP A 107 -10.77 8.79 -8.78
C TRP A 107 -10.77 8.70 -7.24
N ARG A 108 -10.17 9.65 -6.55
CA ARG A 108 -10.16 9.69 -5.07
C ARG A 108 -11.56 9.88 -4.49
N ARG A 109 -11.74 9.50 -3.22
CA ARG A 109 -12.98 9.64 -2.44
C ARG A 109 -14.14 8.78 -2.96
N ARG A 110 -13.83 7.73 -3.73
CA ARG A 110 -14.81 6.76 -4.27
C ARG A 110 -14.64 5.35 -3.68
N GLY A 111 -13.98 5.22 -2.53
CA GLY A 111 -13.76 3.91 -1.86
C GLY A 111 -12.62 3.07 -2.43
N ILE A 112 -11.94 3.49 -3.50
CA ILE A 112 -10.89 2.70 -4.19
C ILE A 112 -9.76 2.30 -3.25
N GLY A 113 -9.28 3.23 -2.41
CA GLY A 113 -8.21 2.93 -1.46
C GLY A 113 -8.60 1.86 -0.45
N GLU A 114 -9.85 1.87 0.01
CA GLU A 114 -10.41 0.87 0.91
C GLU A 114 -10.55 -0.48 0.22
N ALA A 115 -11.11 -0.52 -0.98
CA ALA A 115 -11.27 -1.73 -1.76
C ALA A 115 -9.92 -2.40 -2.09
N LEU A 116 -8.92 -1.61 -2.53
CA LEU A 116 -7.55 -2.10 -2.76
C LEU A 116 -6.92 -2.64 -1.47
N THR A 117 -7.15 -2.00 -0.33
CA THR A 117 -6.58 -2.46 0.95
C THR A 117 -7.24 -3.75 1.39
N THR A 118 -8.57 -3.84 1.31
CA THR A 118 -9.33 -5.06 1.64
C THR A 118 -8.93 -6.24 0.77
N ALA A 119 -8.80 -6.05 -0.54
CA ALA A 119 -8.36 -7.12 -1.44
C ALA A 119 -6.96 -7.65 -1.09
N ARG A 120 -6.02 -6.76 -0.74
CA ARG A 120 -4.67 -7.12 -0.31
C ARG A 120 -4.67 -7.85 1.03
N MET A 121 -5.51 -7.41 1.98
CA MET A 121 -5.67 -8.10 3.27
C MET A 121 -6.23 -9.50 3.07
N ALA A 122 -7.25 -9.68 2.23
CA ALA A 122 -7.82 -10.98 1.91
C ALA A 122 -6.78 -11.93 1.29
N TRP A 123 -5.97 -11.43 0.36
CA TRP A 123 -4.89 -12.22 -0.25
C TRP A 123 -3.82 -12.66 0.77
N VAL A 124 -3.48 -11.80 1.74
CA VAL A 124 -2.52 -12.14 2.82
C VAL A 124 -3.15 -13.09 3.85
N ALA A 125 -4.45 -13.01 4.11
CA ALA A 125 -5.14 -13.87 5.08
C ALA A 125 -5.04 -15.36 4.72
N GLU A 126 -4.87 -15.70 3.44
CA GLU A 126 -4.59 -17.08 2.99
C GLU A 126 -3.15 -17.55 3.31
N ARG A 127 -2.27 -16.66 3.80
CA ARG A 127 -0.82 -16.88 3.93
C ARG A 127 -0.26 -16.57 5.32
N ALA A 128 -0.97 -15.74 6.09
CA ALA A 128 -0.54 -15.27 7.41
C ALA A 128 -1.72 -14.83 8.26
N ASP A 129 -1.51 -14.81 9.59
CA ASP A 129 -2.48 -14.39 10.60
C ASP A 129 -2.46 -12.89 10.90
N ARG A 130 -1.54 -12.14 10.30
CA ARG A 130 -1.38 -10.68 10.48
C ARG A 130 -0.73 -10.01 9.30
N ILE A 131 -0.97 -8.70 9.21
CA ILE A 131 -0.39 -7.84 8.19
C ILE A 131 0.04 -6.53 8.82
N TYR A 132 1.09 -5.93 8.26
CA TYR A 132 1.66 -4.68 8.70
C TYR A 132 1.49 -3.59 7.66
N TYR A 133 1.51 -2.35 8.09
CA TYR A 133 1.76 -1.21 7.24
C TYR A 133 2.45 -0.11 8.03
N PHE A 134 3.05 0.83 7.33
CA PHE A 134 3.60 2.04 7.91
C PHE A 134 3.29 3.24 7.02
N THR A 135 3.28 4.42 7.63
CA THR A 135 3.00 5.67 6.92
C THR A 135 3.61 6.85 7.68
N ALA A 136 3.83 7.95 6.98
CA ALA A 136 4.32 9.18 7.60
C ALA A 136 3.36 9.66 8.71
N HIS A 137 3.92 10.32 9.73
CA HIS A 137 3.16 10.84 10.86
C HIS A 137 2.04 11.79 10.44
N GLU A 138 2.24 12.54 9.36
CA GLU A 138 1.31 13.56 8.83
C GLU A 138 0.22 12.98 7.94
N ASN A 139 0.38 11.73 7.47
CA ASN A 139 -0.55 11.11 6.52
C ASN A 139 -1.83 10.60 7.22
N ARG A 140 -2.65 11.53 7.71
CA ARG A 140 -3.91 11.23 8.41
C ARG A 140 -4.88 10.43 7.58
N VAL A 141 -4.96 10.70 6.27
CA VAL A 141 -5.86 9.98 5.35
C VAL A 141 -5.56 8.49 5.35
N SER A 142 -4.28 8.12 5.26
CA SER A 142 -3.85 6.72 5.32
C SER A 142 -4.12 6.10 6.70
N GLN A 143 -3.82 6.83 7.77
CA GLN A 143 -4.04 6.35 9.14
C GLN A 143 -5.51 6.03 9.40
N GLU A 144 -6.42 6.94 9.06
CA GLU A 144 -7.87 6.76 9.24
C GLU A 144 -8.41 5.59 8.40
N LEU A 145 -7.96 5.46 7.14
CA LEU A 145 -8.35 4.35 6.30
C LEU A 145 -7.99 3.02 6.95
N HIS A 146 -6.74 2.86 7.39
CA HIS A 146 -6.27 1.60 7.94
C HIS A 146 -6.85 1.32 9.33
N GLN A 147 -7.07 2.35 10.17
CA GLN A 147 -7.76 2.19 11.46
C GLN A 147 -9.19 1.63 11.29
N ARG A 148 -9.94 2.10 10.29
CA ARG A 148 -11.28 1.54 9.97
C ARG A 148 -11.23 0.07 9.54
N LEU A 149 -10.10 -0.36 8.98
CA LEU A 149 -9.85 -1.75 8.58
C LEU A 149 -9.20 -2.60 9.69
N GLY A 150 -9.18 -2.12 10.91
CA GLY A 150 -8.73 -2.88 12.08
C GLY A 150 -7.22 -2.80 12.36
N PHE A 151 -6.50 -1.92 11.69
CA PHE A 151 -5.10 -1.69 12.02
C PHE A 151 -4.97 -0.89 13.32
N VAL A 152 -4.15 -1.40 14.22
CA VAL A 152 -3.79 -0.76 15.49
C VAL A 152 -2.33 -0.30 15.48
N PRO A 153 -2.00 0.80 16.17
CA PRO A 153 -0.62 1.26 16.28
C PRO A 153 0.29 0.17 16.87
N LEU A 154 1.45 -0.02 16.26
CA LEU A 154 2.50 -0.88 16.75
C LEU A 154 3.57 0.01 17.41
N PRO A 155 3.79 -0.12 18.74
CA PRO A 155 4.77 0.71 19.44
C PRO A 155 6.20 0.32 19.02
N GLY A 156 7.04 1.33 18.83
CA GLY A 156 8.44 1.19 18.44
C GLY A 156 8.79 2.06 17.25
N THR A 157 10.09 2.17 17.01
CA THR A 157 10.66 2.88 15.86
C THR A 157 11.60 1.93 15.14
N TRP A 158 11.33 1.65 13.88
CA TRP A 158 12.10 0.70 13.08
C TRP A 158 12.43 1.26 11.71
N ALA A 159 13.54 0.82 11.13
CA ALA A 159 13.78 1.00 9.71
C ALA A 159 12.69 0.25 8.92
N PRO A 160 11.93 0.93 8.05
CA PRO A 160 10.89 0.27 7.26
C PRO A 160 11.49 -0.66 6.21
N PRO A 161 10.72 -1.61 5.66
CA PRO A 161 11.15 -2.42 4.53
C PRO A 161 11.73 -1.59 3.40
N GLY A 162 13.04 -1.76 3.11
CA GLY A 162 13.76 -1.01 2.09
C GLY A 162 14.15 0.43 2.45
N GLY A 163 13.97 0.84 3.69
CA GLY A 163 14.34 2.16 4.19
C GLY A 163 15.45 2.13 5.24
N SER A 164 15.79 3.31 5.74
CA SER A 164 16.82 3.55 6.77
C SER A 164 16.21 3.76 8.17
N PRO A 165 17.01 3.73 9.24
CA PRO A 165 16.56 4.11 10.58
C PRO A 165 16.01 5.55 10.66
N GLU A 166 16.59 6.49 9.89
CA GLU A 166 16.08 7.87 9.82
C GLU A 166 14.69 7.94 9.20
N ASP A 167 14.41 7.09 8.20
CA ASP A 167 13.07 6.96 7.63
C ASP A 167 12.09 6.47 8.69
N GLY A 168 12.50 5.54 9.55
CA GLY A 168 11.69 5.00 10.63
C GLY A 168 11.24 6.03 11.65
N GLN A 169 12.06 7.05 11.92
CA GLN A 169 11.71 8.15 12.84
C GLN A 169 10.54 9.00 12.33
N ARG A 170 10.31 9.04 11.03
CA ARG A 170 9.22 9.78 10.38
C ARG A 170 7.98 8.95 10.12
N GLN A 171 7.99 7.67 10.50
CA GLN A 171 6.94 6.71 10.19
C GLN A 171 6.24 6.24 11.46
N ARG A 172 4.97 5.94 11.33
CA ARG A 172 4.20 5.17 12.30
C ARG A 172 3.91 3.79 11.73
N PHE A 173 4.10 2.79 12.57
CA PHE A 173 3.85 1.40 12.22
C PHE A 173 2.52 0.93 12.81
N TYR A 174 1.87 0.04 12.10
CA TYR A 174 0.58 -0.52 12.46
C TYR A 174 0.54 -2.00 12.10
N CYS A 175 -0.28 -2.75 12.81
CA CYS A 175 -0.60 -4.14 12.44
C CYS A 175 -2.09 -4.40 12.55
N ALA A 176 -2.59 -5.35 11.78
CA ALA A 176 -3.93 -5.89 11.90
C ALA A 176 -3.87 -7.42 11.95
N PRO A 177 -4.67 -8.07 12.81
CA PRO A 177 -4.90 -9.49 12.72
C PRO A 177 -5.70 -9.79 11.44
N LEU A 178 -5.45 -10.95 10.85
CA LEU A 178 -6.20 -11.45 9.71
C LEU A 178 -6.94 -12.72 10.14
N THR A 179 -8.24 -12.73 9.90
CA THR A 179 -9.06 -13.93 10.12
C THR A 179 -8.92 -14.81 8.88
N GLN A 180 -8.43 -16.02 9.04
CA GLN A 180 -8.49 -17.01 7.97
C GLN A 180 -9.96 -17.35 7.76
N ASN A 181 -10.46 -17.10 6.57
CA ASN A 181 -11.76 -17.62 6.17
C ASN A 181 -11.60 -19.13 6.04
N GLY A 182 -12.19 -19.88 7.00
CA GLY A 182 -12.26 -21.33 7.00
C GLY A 182 -13.14 -21.86 5.88
#